data_7cceb938c3d2395912352e245cdd3417
#
_entry.id   7cceb938c3d2395912352e245cdd3417
#
_cell.length_a   1.000
_cell.length_b   1.000
_cell.length_c   1.000
_cell.angle_alpha   90.00
_cell.angle_beta   90.00
_cell.angle_gamma   90.00
#
_symmetry.space_group_name_H-M   'P 1'
#
loop_
_entity.id
_entity.type
_entity.pdbx_description
1 polymer ?
#
loop_
_entity_poly.entity_id
_entity_poly.type
_entity_poly.pdbx_seq_one_letter_code
_entity_poly.pdbx_strand_id
1 'polypeptide(L)'
;MRTHYLTLGLTLLMLTSSVGAATAKDQQVLWKAEFSGSVVNTQSDTNEDGQKGGMNSAGMKGTLGSGTLQSMEELVFSGSGTCPNGNAGLNFTLLPGTGHGIYRFNSTGDLLFIEASSATLCFDPTTLIQFFSGAENITGGTGRFAGATGSNTFNGTATTLFDDGAGNFFGELSGTVEGTIILMK
;
A
#
# COMPACT_ATOMS: atom_id res chain seq x y z
N MET A 1 -11.33 75.86 50.53
CA MET A 1 -10.82 75.30 49.27
C MET A 1 -11.02 73.81 49.30
N ARG A 2 -12.00 73.22 48.59
CA ARG A 2 -12.26 71.79 48.46
C ARG A 2 -11.92 71.38 47.03
N THR A 3 -10.89 70.56 46.89
CA THR A 3 -10.41 70.04 45.60
C THR A 3 -11.15 68.71 45.31
N HIS A 4 -11.95 68.67 44.26
CA HIS A 4 -12.61 67.43 43.75
C HIS A 4 -11.69 66.75 42.78
N TYR A 5 -11.27 65.51 43.09
CA TYR A 5 -10.61 64.62 42.14
C TYR A 5 -11.70 63.81 41.36
N LEU A 6 -11.72 64.02 40.04
CA LEU A 6 -12.51 63.24 39.11
C LEU A 6 -11.74 61.99 38.72
N THR A 7 -12.21 60.84 39.13
CA THR A 7 -11.62 59.55 38.72
C THR A 7 -12.27 59.09 37.44
N LEU A 8 -11.55 59.17 36.33
CA LEU A 8 -11.93 58.57 35.05
C LEU A 8 -11.69 57.07 35.08
N GLY A 9 -12.76 56.27 35.16
CA GLY A 9 -12.68 54.80 34.99
C GLY A 9 -12.58 54.41 33.49
N LEU A 10 -11.44 53.94 33.11
CA LEU A 10 -11.20 53.37 31.74
C LEU A 10 -11.63 51.90 31.76
N THR A 11 -12.81 51.60 31.23
CA THR A 11 -13.30 50.23 31.10
C THR A 11 -12.72 49.65 29.82
N LEU A 12 -11.71 48.78 29.98
CA LEU A 12 -11.07 48.04 28.86
C LEU A 12 -11.99 46.88 28.48
N LEU A 13 -12.74 47.00 27.38
CA LEU A 13 -13.50 45.91 26.78
C LEU A 13 -12.53 44.93 26.11
N MET A 14 -12.21 43.80 26.76
CA MET A 14 -11.53 42.68 26.14
C MET A 14 -12.48 41.96 25.20
N LEU A 15 -12.40 42.21 23.89
CA LEU A 15 -13.00 41.35 22.88
C LEU A 15 -12.15 40.05 22.79
N THR A 16 -12.62 39.01 23.44
CA THR A 16 -12.11 37.66 23.21
C THR A 16 -12.66 37.15 21.88
N SER A 17 -11.95 37.37 20.80
CA SER A 17 -12.20 36.68 19.53
C SER A 17 -11.87 35.20 19.71
N SER A 18 -12.89 34.36 19.93
CA SER A 18 -12.77 32.90 19.82
C SER A 18 -12.49 32.57 18.35
N VAL A 19 -11.23 32.44 17.99
CA VAL A 19 -10.82 31.80 16.72
C VAL A 19 -11.25 30.34 16.87
N GLY A 20 -12.41 29.99 16.35
CA GLY A 20 -12.82 28.61 16.21
C GLY A 20 -11.78 27.92 15.33
N ALA A 21 -10.96 27.04 15.93
CA ALA A 21 -10.10 26.16 15.18
C ALA A 21 -11.01 25.30 14.28
N ALA A 22 -11.08 25.64 12.99
CA ALA A 22 -11.68 24.76 12.00
C ALA A 22 -10.86 23.46 12.04
N THR A 23 -11.44 22.38 12.55
CA THR A 23 -10.83 21.05 12.48
C THR A 23 -10.71 20.71 11.01
N ALA A 24 -9.47 20.64 10.52
CA ALA A 24 -9.19 20.20 9.15
C ALA A 24 -9.83 18.81 8.99
N LYS A 25 -10.73 18.67 8.02
CA LYS A 25 -11.44 17.42 7.79
C LYS A 25 -10.56 16.51 6.94
N ASP A 26 -10.39 15.26 7.35
CA ASP A 26 -9.70 14.26 6.58
C ASP A 26 -10.22 14.19 5.16
N GLN A 27 -9.32 14.06 4.21
CA GLN A 27 -9.66 13.98 2.79
C GLN A 27 -9.61 12.53 2.31
N GLN A 28 -10.76 12.03 1.88
CA GLN A 28 -10.84 10.74 1.21
C GLN A 28 -10.51 10.90 -0.28
N VAL A 29 -9.59 10.09 -0.78
CA VAL A 29 -9.13 10.09 -2.17
C VAL A 29 -9.29 8.69 -2.74
N LEU A 30 -9.97 8.57 -3.90
CA LEU A 30 -10.04 7.33 -4.65
C LEU A 30 -8.70 7.11 -5.38
N TRP A 31 -8.11 5.94 -5.16
CA TRP A 31 -6.88 5.55 -5.82
C TRP A 31 -7.12 4.38 -6.77
N LYS A 32 -6.63 4.54 -8.00
CA LYS A 32 -6.56 3.50 -9.02
C LYS A 32 -5.23 3.62 -9.73
N ALA A 33 -4.51 2.51 -9.87
CA ALA A 33 -3.28 2.47 -10.62
C ALA A 33 -3.10 1.12 -11.33
N GLU A 34 -2.38 1.17 -12.45
CA GLU A 34 -1.80 0.00 -13.12
C GLU A 34 -0.33 -0.10 -12.73
N PHE A 35 0.17 -1.31 -12.62
CA PHE A 35 1.58 -1.56 -12.36
C PHE A 35 2.12 -2.64 -13.30
N SER A 36 3.41 -2.54 -13.64
CA SER A 36 4.15 -3.55 -14.38
C SER A 36 5.63 -3.54 -13.99
N GLY A 37 6.24 -4.71 -13.95
CA GLY A 37 7.63 -4.83 -13.52
C GLY A 37 8.09 -6.26 -13.42
N SER A 38 8.91 -6.56 -12.42
CA SER A 38 9.50 -7.88 -12.20
C SER A 38 9.15 -8.44 -10.84
N VAL A 39 9.08 -9.76 -10.78
CA VAL A 39 8.98 -10.54 -9.56
C VAL A 39 10.19 -11.46 -9.46
N VAL A 40 10.72 -11.60 -8.26
CA VAL A 40 11.77 -12.56 -7.93
C VAL A 40 11.27 -13.36 -6.72
N ASN A 41 11.07 -14.65 -6.89
CA ASN A 41 10.93 -15.55 -5.76
C ASN A 41 12.27 -16.15 -5.43
N THR A 42 12.63 -16.12 -4.18
CA THR A 42 13.88 -16.66 -3.68
C THR A 42 13.61 -17.74 -2.64
N GLN A 43 14.63 -18.56 -2.39
CA GLN A 43 14.61 -19.50 -1.29
C GLN A 43 14.92 -18.81 0.06
N SER A 44 14.92 -17.47 0.07
CA SER A 44 15.15 -16.69 1.29
C SER A 44 13.94 -16.79 2.21
N ASP A 45 14.18 -17.24 3.40
CA ASP A 45 13.27 -17.28 4.53
C ASP A 45 13.71 -16.13 5.46
N THR A 46 12.92 -15.05 5.48
CA THR A 46 13.33 -13.80 6.15
C THR A 46 13.08 -13.83 7.66
N ASN A 47 12.23 -14.73 8.12
CA ASN A 47 11.86 -14.89 9.53
C ASN A 47 12.22 -16.27 10.12
N GLU A 48 12.92 -17.13 9.32
CA GLU A 48 13.38 -18.46 9.70
C GLU A 48 12.25 -19.44 10.09
N ASP A 49 11.06 -19.27 9.51
CA ASP A 49 9.91 -20.13 9.77
C ASP A 49 9.75 -21.29 8.76
N GLY A 50 10.66 -21.39 7.78
CA GLY A 50 10.68 -22.40 6.72
C GLY A 50 9.84 -22.04 5.49
N GLN A 51 9.21 -20.85 5.46
CA GLN A 51 8.50 -20.33 4.29
C GLN A 51 9.44 -19.46 3.44
N LYS A 52 9.07 -19.26 2.18
CA LYS A 52 9.95 -18.59 1.22
C LYS A 52 9.28 -17.35 0.66
N GLY A 53 10.07 -16.29 0.55
CA GLY A 53 9.60 -14.97 0.18
C GLY A 53 9.72 -14.64 -1.29
N GLY A 54 8.79 -13.79 -1.76
CA GLY A 54 8.84 -13.10 -3.03
C GLY A 54 9.18 -11.62 -2.85
N MET A 55 9.81 -11.05 -3.86
CA MET A 55 10.06 -9.61 -3.97
C MET A 55 9.55 -9.11 -5.30
N ASN A 56 8.79 -8.02 -5.27
CA ASN A 56 8.26 -7.36 -6.45
C ASN A 56 8.86 -5.97 -6.60
N SER A 57 9.15 -5.60 -7.85
CA SER A 57 9.56 -4.24 -8.22
C SER A 57 8.86 -3.83 -9.52
N ALA A 58 8.00 -2.83 -9.44
CA ALA A 58 7.18 -2.42 -10.57
C ALA A 58 7.11 -0.90 -10.72
N GLY A 59 7.04 -0.43 -11.97
CA GLY A 59 6.57 0.91 -12.28
C GLY A 59 5.05 0.97 -12.13
N MET A 60 4.53 2.09 -11.68
CA MET A 60 3.08 2.30 -11.58
C MET A 60 2.65 3.62 -12.22
N LYS A 61 1.39 3.66 -12.67
CA LYS A 61 0.72 4.86 -13.19
C LYS A 61 -0.75 4.84 -12.78
N GLY A 62 -1.22 5.92 -12.17
CA GLY A 62 -2.59 5.98 -11.67
C GLY A 62 -3.08 7.39 -11.35
N THR A 63 -4.22 7.45 -10.66
CA THR A 63 -4.92 8.71 -10.32
C THR A 63 -4.09 9.66 -9.44
N LEU A 64 -3.14 9.14 -8.67
CA LEU A 64 -2.26 9.93 -7.81
C LEU A 64 -0.90 10.26 -8.46
N GLY A 65 -0.72 9.88 -9.73
CA GLY A 65 0.50 10.07 -10.50
C GLY A 65 1.23 8.77 -10.80
N SER A 66 2.47 8.90 -11.30
CA SER A 66 3.35 7.78 -11.58
C SER A 66 4.37 7.59 -10.46
N GLY A 67 4.89 6.36 -10.34
CA GLY A 67 5.83 6.01 -9.30
C GLY A 67 6.37 4.60 -9.46
N THR A 68 6.87 4.06 -8.36
CA THR A 68 7.34 2.67 -8.26
C THR A 68 6.69 1.99 -7.07
N LEU A 69 6.40 0.70 -7.22
CA LEU A 69 6.04 -0.22 -6.16
C LEU A 69 7.24 -1.11 -5.87
N GLN A 70 7.54 -1.29 -4.59
CA GLN A 70 8.41 -2.36 -4.11
C GLN A 70 7.67 -3.08 -2.99
N SER A 71 7.58 -4.40 -3.07
CA SER A 71 6.94 -5.22 -2.04
C SER A 71 7.70 -6.51 -1.81
N MET A 72 7.46 -7.09 -0.63
CA MET A 72 7.91 -8.42 -0.24
C MET A 72 6.77 -9.13 0.47
N GLU A 73 6.69 -10.44 0.26
CA GLU A 73 5.70 -11.31 0.91
C GLU A 73 6.22 -12.74 1.03
N GLU A 74 5.67 -13.48 1.97
CA GLU A 74 5.83 -14.92 2.09
C GLU A 74 4.50 -15.62 1.82
N LEU A 75 4.55 -16.68 1.02
CA LEU A 75 3.38 -17.42 0.59
C LEU A 75 3.49 -18.90 1.01
N VAL A 76 2.43 -19.43 1.56
CA VAL A 76 2.34 -20.85 1.92
C VAL A 76 1.47 -21.60 0.93
N PHE A 77 1.86 -22.82 0.58
CA PHE A 77 1.05 -23.70 -0.24
C PHE A 77 -0.26 -24.03 0.48
N SER A 78 -1.38 -23.79 -0.18
CA SER A 78 -2.73 -23.99 0.39
C SER A 78 -3.54 -25.08 -0.33
N GLY A 79 -2.95 -25.74 -1.33
CA GLY A 79 -3.57 -26.86 -2.02
C GLY A 79 -3.54 -26.74 -3.54
N SER A 80 -4.14 -27.73 -4.20
CA SER A 80 -4.33 -27.72 -5.66
C SER A 80 -5.75 -27.26 -5.99
N GLY A 81 -5.94 -26.66 -7.15
CA GLY A 81 -7.23 -26.15 -7.58
C GLY A 81 -7.27 -25.81 -9.07
N THR A 82 -8.21 -24.96 -9.45
CA THR A 82 -8.34 -24.44 -10.82
C THR A 82 -7.98 -22.96 -10.83
N CYS A 83 -7.04 -22.58 -11.67
CA CYS A 83 -6.66 -21.19 -11.87
C CYS A 83 -7.72 -20.41 -12.68
N PRO A 84 -7.70 -19.07 -12.67
CA PRO A 84 -8.67 -18.23 -13.40
C PRO A 84 -8.77 -18.50 -14.90
N ASN A 85 -7.71 -19.03 -15.52
CA ASN A 85 -7.71 -19.45 -16.94
C ASN A 85 -8.36 -20.83 -17.19
N GLY A 86 -8.85 -21.51 -16.14
CA GLY A 86 -9.48 -22.83 -16.24
C GLY A 86 -8.53 -24.03 -16.13
N ASN A 87 -7.22 -23.80 -16.07
CA ASN A 87 -6.23 -24.86 -15.94
C ASN A 87 -6.08 -25.33 -14.47
N ALA A 88 -5.63 -26.57 -14.30
CA ALA A 88 -5.22 -27.07 -12.98
C ALA A 88 -4.01 -26.26 -12.49
N GLY A 89 -4.01 -25.93 -11.21
CA GLY A 89 -2.96 -25.10 -10.63
C GLY A 89 -2.66 -25.42 -9.16
N LEU A 90 -1.60 -24.79 -8.68
CA LEU A 90 -1.16 -24.81 -7.30
C LEU A 90 -1.53 -23.50 -6.62
N ASN A 91 -2.25 -23.58 -5.52
CA ASN A 91 -2.70 -22.41 -4.79
C ASN A 91 -1.79 -22.13 -3.59
N PHE A 92 -1.56 -20.82 -3.38
CA PHE A 92 -0.79 -20.30 -2.25
C PHE A 92 -1.58 -19.19 -1.59
N THR A 93 -1.36 -18.98 -0.31
CA THR A 93 -1.93 -17.89 0.47
C THR A 93 -0.84 -17.14 1.20
N LEU A 94 -1.05 -15.83 1.42
CA LEU A 94 -0.16 -14.99 2.19
C LEU A 94 0.00 -15.52 3.61
N LEU A 95 1.23 -15.60 4.08
CA LEU A 95 1.53 -15.80 5.49
C LEU A 95 1.23 -14.48 6.23
N PRO A 96 0.35 -14.49 7.25
CA PRO A 96 -0.03 -13.26 7.93
C PRO A 96 1.16 -12.48 8.50
N GLY A 97 1.20 -11.15 8.25
CA GLY A 97 2.23 -10.26 8.76
C GLY A 97 3.53 -10.21 7.94
N THR A 98 3.61 -10.90 6.79
CA THR A 98 4.82 -10.91 5.95
C THR A 98 4.71 -10.03 4.70
N GLY A 99 3.51 -9.63 4.31
CA GLY A 99 3.28 -8.80 3.13
C GLY A 99 3.47 -7.31 3.43
N HIS A 100 4.56 -6.72 2.95
CA HIS A 100 4.84 -5.29 3.12
C HIS A 100 5.22 -4.66 1.79
N GLY A 101 4.88 -3.38 1.63
CA GLY A 101 5.25 -2.67 0.41
C GLY A 101 5.32 -1.16 0.59
N ILE A 102 5.93 -0.54 -0.41
CA ILE A 102 6.12 0.90 -0.49
C ILE A 102 5.81 1.35 -1.91
N TYR A 103 4.89 2.29 -2.02
CA TYR A 103 4.70 3.08 -3.25
C TYR A 103 5.48 4.38 -3.12
N ARG A 104 6.36 4.67 -4.09
CA ARG A 104 7.11 5.92 -4.18
C ARG A 104 6.63 6.72 -5.37
N PHE A 105 6.16 7.93 -5.16
CA PHE A 105 5.63 8.81 -6.20
C PHE A 105 6.74 9.68 -6.82
N ASN A 106 6.89 9.62 -8.15
CA ASN A 106 8.01 10.28 -8.85
C ASN A 106 8.00 11.80 -8.75
N SER A 107 6.81 12.43 -8.74
CA SER A 107 6.67 13.88 -8.77
C SER A 107 7.10 14.58 -7.47
N THR A 108 6.98 13.90 -6.34
CA THR A 108 7.24 14.49 -5.02
C THR A 108 8.28 13.70 -4.21
N GLY A 109 8.53 12.45 -4.58
CA GLY A 109 9.33 11.53 -3.78
C GLY A 109 8.62 11.00 -2.53
N ASP A 110 7.34 11.36 -2.34
CA ASP A 110 6.53 10.90 -1.21
C ASP A 110 6.37 9.38 -1.24
N LEU A 111 6.34 8.78 -0.05
CA LEU A 111 6.15 7.35 0.14
C LEU A 111 4.76 7.08 0.72
N LEU A 112 4.14 5.98 0.28
CA LEU A 112 2.94 5.40 0.88
C LEU A 112 3.27 3.99 1.32
N PHE A 113 3.07 3.68 2.61
CA PHE A 113 3.36 2.37 3.20
C PHE A 113 2.12 1.52 3.22
N ILE A 114 2.29 0.25 2.86
CA ILE A 114 1.22 -0.74 2.83
C ILE A 114 1.61 -2.02 3.56
N GLU A 115 0.58 -2.70 4.07
CA GLU A 115 0.67 -4.04 4.61
C GLU A 115 -0.44 -4.88 3.99
N ALA A 116 -0.08 -5.99 3.34
CA ALA A 116 -1.05 -6.89 2.75
C ALA A 116 -1.82 -7.61 3.87
N SER A 117 -3.13 -7.45 3.86
CA SER A 117 -4.04 -8.11 4.81
C SER A 117 -4.47 -9.49 4.33
N SER A 118 -4.43 -9.71 3.02
CA SER A 118 -4.65 -11.01 2.39
C SER A 118 -4.03 -11.03 1.00
N ALA A 119 -3.53 -12.18 0.58
CA ALA A 119 -3.21 -12.44 -0.82
C ALA A 119 -3.40 -13.93 -1.12
N THR A 120 -3.77 -14.20 -2.35
CA THR A 120 -3.85 -15.54 -2.94
C THR A 120 -3.11 -15.53 -4.26
N LEU A 121 -2.44 -16.64 -4.55
CA LEU A 121 -1.75 -16.87 -5.81
C LEU A 121 -2.14 -18.25 -6.33
N CYS A 122 -2.50 -18.35 -7.62
CA CYS A 122 -2.64 -19.62 -8.33
C CYS A 122 -1.54 -19.70 -9.39
N PHE A 123 -0.66 -20.68 -9.27
CA PHE A 123 0.36 -20.98 -10.27
C PHE A 123 -0.13 -22.07 -11.21
N ASP A 124 -0.19 -21.74 -12.51
CA ASP A 124 -0.48 -22.68 -13.58
C ASP A 124 0.85 -23.26 -14.14
N PRO A 125 1.17 -24.53 -13.85
CA PRO A 125 2.41 -25.13 -14.30
C PRO A 125 2.45 -25.41 -15.80
N THR A 126 1.31 -25.37 -16.50
CA THR A 126 1.24 -25.58 -17.95
C THR A 126 1.65 -24.34 -18.74
N THR A 127 1.24 -23.17 -18.27
CA THR A 127 1.51 -21.88 -18.93
C THR A 127 2.62 -21.08 -18.24
N LEU A 128 3.07 -21.51 -17.05
CA LEU A 128 4.00 -20.81 -16.18
C LEU A 128 3.50 -19.41 -15.76
N ILE A 129 2.17 -19.25 -15.73
CA ILE A 129 1.51 -18.02 -15.31
C ILE A 129 1.04 -18.16 -13.87
N GLN A 130 1.28 -17.11 -13.10
CA GLN A 130 0.74 -16.92 -11.77
C GLN A 130 -0.38 -15.90 -11.84
N PHE A 131 -1.51 -16.18 -11.21
CA PHE A 131 -2.63 -15.28 -11.02
C PHE A 131 -2.65 -14.89 -9.55
N PHE A 132 -2.56 -13.61 -9.24
CA PHE A 132 -2.57 -13.15 -7.87
C PHE A 132 -3.66 -12.10 -7.63
N SER A 133 -4.19 -12.11 -6.42
CA SER A 133 -5.14 -11.11 -5.94
C SER A 133 -5.06 -10.97 -4.42
N GLY A 134 -5.45 -9.83 -3.91
CA GLY A 134 -5.44 -9.61 -2.48
C GLY A 134 -5.97 -8.24 -2.07
N ALA A 135 -5.82 -7.97 -0.78
CA ALA A 135 -6.14 -6.70 -0.17
C ALA A 135 -4.96 -6.21 0.68
N GLU A 136 -4.81 -4.91 0.76
CA GLU A 136 -3.78 -4.25 1.55
C GLU A 136 -4.35 -3.10 2.36
N ASN A 137 -3.79 -2.85 3.53
CA ASN A 137 -4.06 -1.70 4.37
C ASN A 137 -2.97 -0.65 4.14
N ILE A 138 -3.37 0.61 4.12
CA ILE A 138 -2.45 1.75 4.13
C ILE A 138 -2.10 2.04 5.58
N THR A 139 -0.82 1.96 5.92
CA THR A 139 -0.32 2.07 7.29
C THR A 139 0.38 3.41 7.57
N GLY A 140 0.48 4.28 6.55
CA GLY A 140 1.09 5.59 6.67
C GLY A 140 1.85 6.00 5.42
N GLY A 141 2.77 6.94 5.58
CA GLY A 141 3.61 7.42 4.50
C GLY A 141 4.43 8.63 4.88
N THR A 142 5.02 9.28 3.89
CA THR A 142 5.76 10.55 4.03
C THR A 142 5.13 11.65 3.19
N GLY A 143 5.51 12.91 3.44
CA GLY A 143 5.01 14.06 2.71
C GLY A 143 3.48 14.14 2.77
N ARG A 144 2.81 14.19 1.61
CA ARG A 144 1.33 14.26 1.54
C ARG A 144 0.61 13.03 2.10
N PHE A 145 1.33 11.92 2.34
CA PHE A 145 0.79 10.69 2.90
C PHE A 145 1.14 10.49 4.38
N ALA A 146 1.72 11.50 5.05
CA ALA A 146 2.00 11.42 6.48
C ALA A 146 0.70 11.14 7.25
N GLY A 147 0.69 10.05 8.03
CA GLY A 147 -0.50 9.61 8.76
C GLY A 147 -1.65 9.06 7.91
N ALA A 148 -1.46 8.86 6.60
CA ALA A 148 -2.49 8.30 5.73
C ALA A 148 -2.93 6.91 6.22
N THR A 149 -4.24 6.62 6.02
CA THR A 149 -4.85 5.32 6.27
C THR A 149 -5.74 4.94 5.09
N GLY A 150 -6.27 3.72 5.09
CA GLY A 150 -7.18 3.27 4.05
C GLY A 150 -6.97 1.81 3.67
N SER A 151 -7.58 1.39 2.58
CA SER A 151 -7.45 0.04 2.08
C SER A 151 -7.59 -0.02 0.56
N ASN A 152 -6.88 -0.96 -0.03
CA ASN A 152 -6.91 -1.23 -1.46
C ASN A 152 -7.10 -2.72 -1.72
N THR A 153 -7.54 -3.04 -2.92
CA THR A 153 -7.47 -4.38 -3.49
C THR A 153 -6.54 -4.37 -4.69
N PHE A 154 -5.85 -5.45 -4.91
CA PHE A 154 -4.99 -5.63 -6.07
C PHE A 154 -5.26 -6.97 -6.77
N ASN A 155 -4.98 -7.03 -8.06
CA ASN A 155 -4.99 -8.25 -8.83
C ASN A 155 -4.04 -8.13 -10.02
N GLY A 156 -3.59 -9.28 -10.52
CA GLY A 156 -2.69 -9.27 -11.67
C GLY A 156 -2.21 -10.67 -12.04
N THR A 157 -1.23 -10.67 -12.91
CA THR A 157 -0.54 -11.88 -13.38
C THR A 157 0.96 -11.69 -13.33
N ALA A 158 1.68 -12.79 -13.11
CA ALA A 158 3.11 -12.84 -13.34
C ALA A 158 3.43 -14.03 -14.26
N THR A 159 4.36 -13.82 -15.20
CA THR A 159 4.84 -14.86 -16.11
C THR A 159 6.25 -15.23 -15.71
N THR A 160 6.49 -16.50 -15.42
CA THR A 160 7.83 -17.00 -15.11
C THR A 160 8.66 -17.02 -16.39
N LEU A 161 9.78 -16.27 -16.40
CA LEU A 161 10.71 -16.20 -17.51
C LEU A 161 11.91 -17.14 -17.32
N PHE A 162 12.27 -17.40 -16.08
CA PHE A 162 13.40 -18.25 -15.71
C PHE A 162 13.09 -18.95 -14.38
N ASP A 163 13.42 -20.25 -14.32
CA ASP A 163 13.37 -21.09 -13.12
C ASP A 163 14.68 -21.90 -13.06
N ASP A 164 15.38 -21.86 -11.93
CA ASP A 164 16.65 -22.58 -11.74
C ASP A 164 16.46 -24.05 -11.33
N GLY A 165 15.21 -24.51 -11.21
CA GLY A 165 14.86 -25.84 -10.75
C GLY A 165 15.06 -26.08 -9.25
N ALA A 166 15.59 -25.09 -8.52
CA ALA A 166 15.76 -25.12 -7.07
C ALA A 166 14.66 -24.31 -6.34
N GLY A 167 13.70 -23.78 -7.11
CA GLY A 167 12.57 -23.00 -6.63
C GLY A 167 12.83 -21.49 -6.56
N ASN A 168 13.96 -21.02 -7.11
CA ASN A 168 14.10 -19.61 -7.40
C ASN A 168 13.60 -19.33 -8.81
N PHE A 169 12.75 -18.33 -8.96
CA PHE A 169 12.31 -17.90 -10.28
C PHE A 169 12.37 -16.38 -10.42
N PHE A 170 12.51 -15.96 -11.67
CA PHE A 170 12.40 -14.59 -12.10
C PHE A 170 11.28 -14.48 -13.13
N GLY A 171 10.45 -13.45 -13.03
CA GLY A 171 9.32 -13.24 -13.91
C GLY A 171 8.98 -11.79 -14.13
N GLU A 172 8.08 -11.56 -15.09
CA GLU A 172 7.42 -10.28 -15.31
C GLU A 172 6.06 -10.29 -14.64
N LEU A 173 5.69 -9.18 -14.01
CA LEU A 173 4.38 -9.00 -13.40
C LEU A 173 3.65 -7.80 -13.97
N SER A 174 2.32 -7.88 -13.98
CA SER A 174 1.46 -6.75 -14.29
C SER A 174 0.13 -6.88 -13.55
N GLY A 175 -0.49 -5.75 -13.23
CA GLY A 175 -1.76 -5.78 -12.52
C GLY A 175 -2.33 -4.40 -12.26
N THR A 176 -3.36 -4.38 -11.43
CA THR A 176 -4.07 -3.18 -11.01
C THR A 176 -4.21 -3.15 -9.50
N VAL A 177 -4.25 -1.95 -8.95
CA VAL A 177 -4.61 -1.67 -7.56
C VAL A 177 -5.71 -0.61 -7.54
N GLU A 178 -6.73 -0.81 -6.71
CA GLU A 178 -7.77 0.19 -6.51
C GLU A 178 -8.26 0.20 -5.06
N GLY A 179 -8.64 1.38 -4.58
CA GLY A 179 -9.17 1.55 -3.23
C GLY A 179 -9.29 2.99 -2.80
N THR A 180 -9.18 3.21 -1.52
CA THR A 180 -9.38 4.52 -0.91
C THR A 180 -8.25 4.86 0.06
N ILE A 181 -7.73 6.07 -0.07
CA ILE A 181 -6.75 6.66 0.84
C ILE A 181 -7.42 7.79 1.62
N ILE A 182 -7.26 7.79 2.93
CA ILE A 182 -7.67 8.87 3.82
C ILE A 182 -6.42 9.66 4.16
N LEU A 183 -6.35 10.91 3.68
CA LEU A 183 -5.25 11.83 3.96
C LEU A 183 -5.60 12.67 5.18
N MET A 184 -4.72 12.67 6.18
CA MET A 184 -4.84 13.56 7.34
C MET A 184 -4.43 14.99 6.96
N LYS A 185 -5.20 15.97 7.40
CA LYS A 185 -4.91 17.40 7.19
C LYS A 185 -4.46 18.08 8.47
#